data_c7ced4957f183b170845f30d1f53f780
#
_entry.id   c7ced4957f183b170845f30d1f53f780
#
_cell.length_a   1.000
_cell.length_b   1.000
_cell.length_c   1.000
_cell.angle_alpha   90.00
_cell.angle_beta   90.00
_cell.angle_gamma   90.00
#
_symmetry.space_group_name_H-M   'P 1'
#
loop_
_entity.id
_entity.type
_entity.pdbx_description
1 polymer ?
#
loop_
_entity_poly.entity_id
_entity_poly.type
_entity_poly.pdbx_seq_one_letter_code
_entity_poly.pdbx_strand_id
1 'polypeptide(L)'
;RIDWKAAETEAAARIRHYSIKGDPGSRVESLSGGNQQRTQLALLPANLRLLALEHPTRGLDVESALAIWEGLLERRRQGTAIIFYTADLDELLLYADRILVFSGGSVSPPLPAESLTVDSLGAAIGGRL
;
A
#
# COMPACT_ATOMS: atom_id res chain seq x y z
N ARG A 1 -6.84 -31.91 -7.30
CA ARG A 1 -5.37 -32.11 -7.27
C ARG A 1 -4.74 -30.78 -7.68
N ILE A 2 -3.78 -30.28 -6.92
CA ILE A 2 -3.08 -29.02 -7.24
C ILE A 2 -2.16 -29.25 -8.43
N ASP A 3 -2.22 -28.36 -9.42
CA ASP A 3 -1.25 -28.32 -10.52
C ASP A 3 -0.06 -27.46 -10.10
N TRP A 4 0.96 -28.11 -9.55
CA TRP A 4 2.17 -27.43 -9.08
C TRP A 4 2.95 -26.73 -10.18
N LYS A 5 2.96 -27.26 -11.40
CA LYS A 5 3.64 -26.66 -12.54
C LYS A 5 2.97 -25.34 -12.95
N ALA A 6 1.65 -25.31 -12.98
CA ALA A 6 0.89 -24.08 -13.24
C ALA A 6 1.11 -23.05 -12.12
N ALA A 7 1.11 -23.49 -10.85
CA ALA A 7 1.36 -22.63 -9.71
C ALA A 7 2.76 -22.00 -9.72
N GLU A 8 3.80 -22.77 -10.03
CA GLU A 8 5.17 -22.26 -10.18
C GLU A 8 5.30 -21.25 -11.33
N THR A 9 4.64 -21.51 -12.46
CA THR A 9 4.64 -20.61 -13.60
C THR A 9 3.98 -19.27 -13.25
N GLU A 10 2.84 -19.31 -12.58
CA GLU A 10 2.13 -18.12 -12.10
C GLU A 10 2.96 -17.35 -11.06
N ALA A 11 3.55 -18.05 -10.08
CA ALA A 11 4.43 -17.47 -9.08
C ALA A 11 5.62 -16.76 -9.73
N ALA A 12 6.28 -17.39 -10.69
CA ALA A 12 7.40 -16.79 -11.42
C ALA A 12 7.00 -15.52 -12.21
N ALA A 13 5.79 -15.51 -12.78
CA ALA A 13 5.25 -14.32 -13.46
C ALA A 13 5.00 -13.17 -12.48
N ARG A 14 4.40 -13.45 -11.32
CA ARG A 14 4.15 -12.45 -10.27
C ARG A 14 5.45 -11.92 -9.65
N ILE A 15 6.43 -12.79 -9.40
CA ILE A 15 7.76 -12.42 -8.90
C ILE A 15 8.41 -11.40 -9.83
N ARG A 16 8.37 -11.62 -11.14
CA ARG A 16 8.90 -10.66 -12.12
C ARG A 16 8.10 -9.36 -12.14
N HIS A 17 6.77 -9.44 -12.17
CA HIS A 17 5.91 -8.26 -12.25
C HIS A 17 6.08 -7.32 -11.04
N TYR A 18 6.20 -7.88 -9.84
CA TYR A 18 6.37 -7.11 -8.60
C TYR A 18 7.83 -6.91 -8.19
N SER A 19 8.79 -7.27 -9.05
CA SER A 19 10.23 -7.14 -8.80
C SER A 19 10.67 -7.74 -7.45
N ILE A 20 10.12 -8.91 -7.10
CA ILE A 20 10.45 -9.60 -5.85
C ILE A 20 11.83 -10.26 -6.02
N LYS A 21 12.74 -10.01 -5.08
CA LYS A 21 14.06 -10.66 -5.05
C LYS A 21 13.93 -12.04 -4.39
N GLY A 22 13.57 -13.04 -5.19
CA GLY A 22 13.34 -14.42 -4.79
C GLY A 22 12.90 -15.26 -6.00
N ASP A 23 12.61 -16.53 -5.75
CA ASP A 23 12.10 -17.48 -6.72
C ASP A 23 10.85 -18.20 -6.14
N PRO A 24 10.10 -18.98 -6.95
CA PRO A 24 8.88 -19.67 -6.47
C PRO A 24 9.11 -20.62 -5.29
N GLY A 25 10.33 -21.15 -5.12
CA GLY A 25 10.70 -22.02 -4.01
C GLY A 25 11.20 -21.28 -2.77
N SER A 26 11.38 -19.96 -2.84
CA SER A 26 11.86 -19.17 -1.71
C SER A 26 10.84 -19.15 -0.57
N ARG A 27 11.32 -19.31 0.66
CA ARG A 27 10.49 -19.14 1.86
C ARG A 27 10.27 -17.64 2.10
N VAL A 28 9.02 -17.22 2.31
CA VAL A 28 8.67 -15.80 2.49
C VAL A 28 9.43 -15.19 3.67
N GLU A 29 9.60 -15.92 4.76
CA GLU A 29 10.33 -15.48 5.94
C GLU A 29 11.83 -15.20 5.70
N SER A 30 12.42 -15.74 4.63
CA SER A 30 13.81 -15.48 4.26
C SER A 30 13.98 -14.22 3.38
N LEU A 31 12.88 -13.63 2.93
CA LEU A 31 12.90 -12.42 2.12
C LEU A 31 13.06 -11.17 3.01
N SER A 32 13.64 -10.11 2.45
CA SER A 32 13.63 -8.79 3.11
C SER A 32 12.21 -8.27 3.31
N GLY A 33 12.00 -7.37 4.28
CA GLY A 33 10.68 -6.80 4.58
C GLY A 33 9.98 -6.22 3.34
N GLY A 34 10.70 -5.49 2.49
CA GLY A 34 10.17 -4.96 1.23
C GLY A 34 9.74 -6.06 0.26
N ASN A 35 10.50 -7.15 0.15
CA ASN A 35 10.11 -8.28 -0.69
C ASN A 35 8.93 -9.06 -0.10
N GLN A 36 8.84 -9.19 1.23
CA GLN A 36 7.67 -9.77 1.88
C GLN A 36 6.41 -8.96 1.58
N GLN A 37 6.48 -7.64 1.65
CA GLN A 37 5.36 -6.74 1.37
C GLN A 37 4.94 -6.78 -0.11
N ARG A 38 5.90 -6.78 -1.04
CA ARG A 38 5.64 -6.99 -2.47
C ARG A 38 4.98 -8.36 -2.73
N THR A 39 5.41 -9.40 -2.00
CA THR A 39 4.79 -10.73 -2.09
C THR A 39 3.34 -10.70 -1.62
N GLN A 40 3.02 -10.00 -0.53
CA GLN A 40 1.64 -9.83 -0.08
C GLN A 40 0.78 -9.16 -1.15
N LEU A 41 1.26 -8.07 -1.76
CA LEU A 41 0.56 -7.40 -2.86
C LEU A 41 0.40 -8.30 -4.09
N ALA A 42 1.41 -9.10 -4.41
CA ALA A 42 1.38 -10.04 -5.53
C ALA A 42 0.36 -11.17 -5.34
N LEU A 43 0.04 -11.54 -4.11
CA LEU A 43 -0.95 -12.56 -3.78
C LEU A 43 -2.40 -12.05 -3.87
N LEU A 44 -2.61 -10.72 -3.88
CA LEU A 44 -3.94 -10.16 -4.00
C LEU A 44 -4.53 -10.41 -5.40
N PRO A 45 -5.85 -10.66 -5.50
CA PRO A 45 -6.53 -10.73 -6.78
C PRO A 45 -6.33 -9.46 -7.61
N ALA A 46 -6.24 -9.61 -8.93
CA ALA A 46 -6.09 -8.46 -9.83
C ALA A 46 -7.34 -7.55 -9.83
N ASN A 47 -8.54 -8.16 -9.74
CA ASN A 47 -9.82 -7.47 -9.93
C ASN A 47 -10.47 -7.05 -8.60
N LEU A 48 -9.71 -6.45 -7.69
CA LEU A 48 -10.28 -5.91 -6.46
C LEU A 48 -11.01 -4.59 -6.76
N ARG A 49 -12.20 -4.44 -6.20
CA ARG A 49 -12.94 -3.17 -6.22
C ARG A 49 -12.49 -2.21 -5.13
N LEU A 50 -12.07 -2.77 -4.00
CA LEU A 50 -11.60 -2.04 -2.83
C LEU A 50 -10.41 -2.76 -2.21
N LEU A 51 -9.39 -2.01 -1.84
CA LEU A 51 -8.23 -2.47 -1.07
C LEU A 51 -8.07 -1.56 0.15
N ALA A 52 -8.08 -2.15 1.34
CA ALA A 52 -7.80 -1.46 2.59
C ALA A 52 -6.44 -1.89 3.14
N LEU A 53 -5.61 -0.93 3.52
CA LEU A 53 -4.23 -1.13 3.94
C LEU A 53 -3.94 -0.38 5.24
N GLU A 54 -3.17 -1.00 6.10
CA GLU A 54 -2.61 -0.39 7.30
C GLU A 54 -1.10 -0.30 7.16
N HIS A 55 -0.56 0.93 7.27
CA HIS A 55 0.87 1.21 7.22
C HIS A 55 1.60 0.51 6.04
N PRO A 56 1.20 0.74 4.76
CA PRO A 56 1.66 -0.05 3.62
C PRO A 56 3.18 -0.04 3.40
N THR A 57 3.87 0.98 3.90
CA THR A 57 5.32 1.16 3.70
C THR A 57 6.13 1.20 5.00
N ARG A 58 5.47 0.92 6.13
CA ARG A 58 6.12 1.01 7.44
C ARG A 58 7.34 0.11 7.55
N GLY A 59 8.48 0.70 7.95
CA GLY A 59 9.73 -0.04 8.14
C GLY A 59 10.45 -0.45 6.86
N LEU A 60 10.02 0.08 5.71
CA LEU A 60 10.70 -0.13 4.44
C LEU A 60 11.73 0.96 4.17
N ASP A 61 12.75 0.63 3.39
CA ASP A 61 13.63 1.60 2.77
C ASP A 61 12.88 2.38 1.67
N VAL A 62 13.44 3.52 1.26
CA VAL A 62 12.81 4.43 0.28
C VAL A 62 12.50 3.73 -1.04
N GLU A 63 13.44 2.91 -1.56
CA GLU A 63 13.25 2.20 -2.83
C GLU A 63 12.08 1.22 -2.74
N SER A 64 12.02 0.46 -1.65
CA SER A 64 10.93 -0.49 -1.40
C SER A 64 9.59 0.21 -1.24
N ALA A 65 9.54 1.34 -0.51
CA ALA A 65 8.33 2.13 -0.32
C ALA A 65 7.79 2.68 -1.66
N LEU A 66 8.66 3.25 -2.49
CA LEU A 66 8.29 3.72 -3.83
C LEU A 66 7.71 2.59 -4.68
N ALA A 67 8.34 1.42 -4.71
CA ALA A 67 7.84 0.28 -5.49
C ALA A 67 6.47 -0.22 -5.01
N ILE A 68 6.19 -0.19 -3.70
CA ILE A 68 4.86 -0.49 -3.16
C ILE A 68 3.83 0.52 -3.68
N TRP A 69 4.13 1.82 -3.60
CA TRP A 69 3.23 2.86 -4.08
C TRP A 69 3.00 2.81 -5.59
N GLU A 70 4.02 2.53 -6.38
CA GLU A 70 3.87 2.31 -7.83
C GLU A 70 2.86 1.19 -8.12
N GLY A 71 2.97 0.06 -7.42
CA GLY A 71 2.03 -1.06 -7.54
C GLY A 71 0.61 -0.70 -7.10
N LEU A 72 0.44 0.07 -6.03
CA LEU A 72 -0.86 0.55 -5.55
C LEU A 72 -1.50 1.53 -6.53
N LEU A 73 -0.73 2.50 -7.03
CA LEU A 73 -1.21 3.47 -8.03
C LEU A 73 -1.60 2.79 -9.35
N GLU A 74 -0.90 1.73 -9.75
CA GLU A 74 -1.30 0.93 -10.91
C GLU A 74 -2.65 0.26 -10.70
N ARG A 75 -2.89 -0.34 -9.53
CA ARG A 75 -4.20 -0.91 -9.17
C ARG A 75 -5.31 0.15 -9.16
N ARG A 76 -5.02 1.36 -8.65
CA ARG A 76 -5.95 2.50 -8.71
C ARG A 76 -6.31 2.84 -10.16
N ARG A 77 -5.33 2.92 -11.08
CA ARG A 77 -5.57 3.16 -12.52
C ARG A 77 -6.43 2.08 -13.16
N GLN A 78 -6.34 0.85 -12.67
CA GLN A 78 -7.16 -0.28 -13.10
C GLN A 78 -8.56 -0.31 -12.45
N GLY A 79 -8.91 0.68 -11.61
CA GLY A 79 -10.24 0.85 -11.03
C GLY A 79 -10.41 0.32 -9.61
N THR A 80 -9.33 -0.07 -8.93
CA THR A 80 -9.38 -0.42 -7.50
C THR A 80 -9.45 0.85 -6.66
N ALA A 81 -10.47 1.02 -5.83
CA ALA A 81 -10.49 2.03 -4.80
C ALA A 81 -9.52 1.62 -3.67
N ILE A 82 -8.71 2.58 -3.19
CA ILE A 82 -7.71 2.30 -2.15
C ILE A 82 -8.02 3.16 -0.93
N ILE A 83 -8.14 2.52 0.23
CA ILE A 83 -8.17 3.17 1.54
C ILE A 83 -6.91 2.74 2.27
N PHE A 84 -6.15 3.69 2.77
CA PHE A 84 -4.99 3.36 3.58
C PHE A 84 -4.93 4.22 4.85
N TYR A 85 -4.38 3.63 5.89
CA TYR A 85 -4.09 4.28 7.16
C TYR A 85 -2.57 4.31 7.35
N THR A 86 -2.05 5.47 7.70
CA THR A 86 -0.63 5.67 8.04
C THR A 86 -0.47 6.80 9.05
N ALA A 87 0.63 6.77 9.81
CA ALA A 87 1.06 7.87 10.65
C ALA A 87 2.04 8.81 9.94
N ASP A 88 2.46 8.46 8.72
CA ASP A 88 3.34 9.27 7.89
C ASP A 88 2.53 10.32 7.15
N LEU A 89 2.65 11.59 7.56
CA LEU A 89 1.87 12.70 6.99
C LEU A 89 2.32 13.04 5.56
N ASP A 90 3.60 12.88 5.25
CA ASP A 90 4.10 13.10 3.89
C ASP A 90 3.54 12.05 2.94
N GLU A 91 3.45 10.80 3.37
CA GLU A 91 2.82 9.71 2.62
C GLU A 91 1.34 10.01 2.33
N LEU A 92 0.59 10.51 3.33
CA LEU A 92 -0.81 10.92 3.15
C LEU A 92 -0.94 12.03 2.10
N LEU A 93 -0.15 13.09 2.23
CA LEU A 93 -0.23 14.25 1.34
C LEU A 93 0.22 13.91 -0.09
N LEU A 94 1.14 12.97 -0.25
CA LEU A 94 1.67 12.59 -1.56
C LEU A 94 0.74 11.65 -2.33
N TYR A 95 0.05 10.73 -1.67
CA TYR A 95 -0.65 9.63 -2.33
C TYR A 95 -2.17 9.64 -2.19
N ALA A 96 -2.72 10.36 -1.19
CA ALA A 96 -4.16 10.41 -1.02
C ALA A 96 -4.82 11.49 -1.91
N ASP A 97 -6.02 11.22 -2.41
CA ASP A 97 -6.87 12.23 -3.01
C ASP A 97 -7.65 13.00 -1.92
N ARG A 98 -8.08 12.27 -0.88
CA ARG A 98 -8.85 12.80 0.25
C ARG A 98 -8.39 12.15 1.54
N ILE A 99 -8.38 12.93 2.61
CA ILE A 99 -7.94 12.50 3.95
C ILE A 99 -9.09 12.64 4.93
N LEU A 100 -9.27 11.61 5.76
CA LEU A 100 -10.16 11.63 6.93
C LEU A 100 -9.30 11.68 8.19
N VAL A 101 -9.58 12.62 9.07
CA VAL A 101 -8.89 12.73 10.36
C VAL A 101 -9.80 12.23 11.47
N PHE A 102 -9.29 11.28 12.25
CA PHE A 102 -9.95 10.74 13.44
C PHE A 102 -9.30 11.37 14.67
N SER A 103 -10.04 12.15 15.42
CA SER A 103 -9.55 12.83 16.61
C SER A 103 -10.66 13.00 17.66
N GLY A 104 -10.35 12.76 18.93
CA GLY A 104 -11.28 12.97 20.04
C GLY A 104 -12.63 12.26 19.91
N GLY A 105 -12.66 11.06 19.31
CA GLY A 105 -13.89 10.29 19.08
C GLY A 105 -14.76 10.79 17.93
N SER A 106 -14.26 11.74 17.13
CA SER A 106 -14.92 12.31 15.96
C SER A 106 -14.11 12.03 14.68
N VAL A 107 -14.76 12.11 13.53
CA VAL A 107 -14.12 12.03 12.21
C VAL A 107 -14.43 13.30 11.43
N SER A 108 -13.41 13.85 10.75
CA SER A 108 -13.58 15.01 9.88
C SER A 108 -14.40 14.67 8.64
N PRO A 109 -15.00 15.67 7.97
CA PRO A 109 -15.37 15.52 6.57
C PRO A 109 -14.15 15.11 5.72
N PRO A 110 -14.37 14.49 4.53
CA PRO A 110 -13.27 14.21 3.60
C PRO A 110 -12.59 15.52 3.15
N LEU A 111 -11.33 15.70 3.52
CA LEU A 111 -10.52 16.87 3.19
C LEU A 111 -9.72 16.60 1.91
N PRO A 112 -9.76 17.47 0.87
CA PRO A 112 -8.90 17.30 -0.29
C PRO A 112 -7.42 17.40 0.11
N ALA A 113 -6.60 16.39 -0.23
CA ALA A 113 -5.19 16.36 0.17
C ALA A 113 -4.41 17.57 -0.38
N GLU A 114 -4.73 18.03 -1.59
CA GLU A 114 -4.12 19.19 -2.24
C GLU A 114 -4.29 20.52 -1.48
N SER A 115 -5.30 20.59 -0.60
CA SER A 115 -5.58 21.77 0.23
C SER A 115 -4.89 21.75 1.60
N LEU A 116 -4.15 20.68 1.91
CA LEU A 116 -3.55 20.45 3.21
C LEU A 116 -2.03 20.59 3.17
N THR A 117 -1.48 20.93 4.32
CA THR A 117 -0.04 20.89 4.62
C THR A 117 0.21 19.98 5.81
N VAL A 118 1.46 19.60 6.05
CA VAL A 118 1.84 18.83 7.24
C VAL A 118 1.37 19.54 8.52
N ASP A 119 1.54 20.86 8.59
CA ASP A 119 1.13 21.65 9.76
C ASP A 119 -0.38 21.68 9.97
N SER A 120 -1.17 21.88 8.89
CA SER A 120 -2.64 21.89 8.98
C SER A 120 -3.19 20.51 9.32
N LEU A 121 -2.59 19.45 8.76
CA LEU A 121 -2.98 18.06 9.07
C LEU A 121 -2.61 17.71 10.51
N GLY A 122 -1.43 18.11 10.99
CA GLY A 122 -1.01 17.94 12.37
C GLY A 122 -1.93 18.67 13.35
N ALA A 123 -2.36 19.90 13.01
CA ALA A 123 -3.33 20.65 13.83
C ALA A 123 -4.70 19.95 13.89
N ALA A 124 -5.16 19.40 12.76
CA ALA A 124 -6.41 18.66 12.69
C ALA A 124 -6.38 17.38 13.56
N ILE A 125 -5.29 16.64 13.52
CA ILE A 125 -5.06 15.45 14.36
C ILE A 125 -5.04 15.84 15.85
N GLY A 126 -4.48 16.99 16.17
CA GLY A 126 -4.48 17.57 17.51
C GLY A 126 -5.83 18.16 17.97
N GLY A 127 -6.91 18.00 17.20
CA GLY A 127 -8.25 18.48 17.53
C GLY A 127 -8.44 19.98 17.33
N ARG A 128 -7.64 20.62 16.50
CA ARG A 128 -7.71 22.03 16.16
C ARG A 128 -8.14 22.21 14.67
N LEU A 129 -9.30 21.64 14.33
CA LEU A 129 -10.00 21.87 13.06
C LEU A 129 -10.84 23.14 13.13
#